data_326a38172bddb8846131bcdb7ad80a47
#
_entry.id   326a38172bddb8846131bcdb7ad80a47
#
_cell.length_a   1.000
_cell.length_b   1.000
_cell.length_c   1.000
_cell.angle_alpha   90.00
_cell.angle_beta   90.00
_cell.angle_gamma   90.00
#
_symmetry.space_group_name_H-M   'P 1'
#
loop_
_entity.id
_entity.type
_entity.pdbx_description
1 polymer ?
#
loop_
_entity_poly.entity_id
_entity_poly.type
_entity_poly.pdbx_seq_one_letter_code
_entity_poly.pdbx_strand_id
1 'polypeptide(L)'
;VIGGGSRRRNVYHLTEEGRILFDSLGEDTLKPRKSSSTGTAYGDVPQIGEVFGRSTLIQSALSLIKEHHSFILSGLPGIGKTTVGVALSNDLIAAGTTLRWSTADEFSDFEALCSRMDLPQTLPSDFEALSEYIAKQCQDEIFIFDDVHLLSQRHLSRFHAFCKQIEQLQGPKFIFIGREPLVSFEHVERLSIPPLEISQAVKLLGEFQRKEEREHIAERLGGHPLAIQLYQKEATLPEANSDIQSYVEDVVLSTLDDSTRTELDHLVLLPQPIEASKAHDDEIVGTLDDSAFLRWTSGMEKMELQHLIRYVRRSSMTK
;
A
#
# COMPACT_ATOMS: atom_id res chain seq x y z
N VAL A 1 -11.69 -8.26 -31.31
CA VAL A 1 -12.45 -9.17 -30.43
C VAL A 1 -11.47 -10.20 -29.92
N ILE A 2 -10.98 -10.06 -28.72
CA ILE A 2 -10.20 -11.11 -28.03
C ILE A 2 -11.15 -11.68 -26.99
N GLY A 3 -11.62 -12.90 -27.25
CA GLY A 3 -12.43 -13.64 -26.32
C GLY A 3 -11.60 -14.17 -25.15
N GLY A 4 -12.20 -14.21 -23.98
CA GLY A 4 -11.69 -14.95 -22.82
C GLY A 4 -11.86 -14.19 -21.52
N GLY A 5 -12.82 -14.61 -20.70
CA GLY A 5 -12.93 -14.26 -19.28
C GLY A 5 -13.71 -12.98 -18.99
N SER A 6 -14.85 -13.14 -18.36
CA SER A 6 -15.79 -12.10 -17.95
C SER A 6 -15.24 -11.24 -16.81
N ARG A 7 -14.22 -10.43 -17.05
CA ARG A 7 -13.88 -9.31 -16.16
C ARG A 7 -14.56 -8.07 -16.71
N ARG A 8 -15.49 -7.49 -15.97
CA ARG A 8 -16.01 -6.14 -16.25
C ARG A 8 -14.86 -5.16 -16.10
N ARG A 9 -14.13 -4.92 -17.20
CA ARG A 9 -13.24 -3.77 -17.29
C ARG A 9 -14.12 -2.56 -17.54
N ASN A 10 -14.04 -1.55 -16.70
CA ASN A 10 -14.57 -0.24 -17.04
C ASN A 10 -13.76 0.29 -18.22
N VAL A 11 -14.28 0.09 -19.41
CA VAL A 11 -13.70 0.66 -20.63
C VAL A 11 -14.36 2.02 -20.78
N TYR A 12 -13.60 3.08 -20.53
CA TYR A 12 -14.03 4.44 -20.79
C TYR A 12 -13.85 4.74 -22.28
N HIS A 13 -14.93 5.09 -22.96
CA HIS A 13 -14.89 5.60 -24.32
C HIS A 13 -15.10 7.11 -24.28
N LEU A 14 -14.30 7.83 -25.07
CA LEU A 14 -14.56 9.25 -25.31
C LEU A 14 -15.94 9.36 -25.97
N THR A 15 -16.79 10.24 -25.44
CA THR A 15 -18.02 10.65 -26.11
C THR A 15 -17.68 11.36 -27.42
N GLU A 16 -18.64 11.49 -28.34
CA GLU A 16 -18.47 12.26 -29.60
C GLU A 16 -17.96 13.66 -29.32
N GLU A 17 -18.51 14.33 -28.31
CA GLU A 17 -18.09 15.65 -27.85
C GLU A 17 -16.65 15.64 -27.29
N GLY A 18 -16.29 14.60 -26.53
CA GLY A 18 -14.93 14.39 -26.03
C GLY A 18 -13.91 14.15 -27.15
N ARG A 19 -14.30 13.47 -28.25
CA ARG A 19 -13.46 13.30 -29.43
C ARG A 19 -13.27 14.62 -30.18
N ILE A 20 -14.36 15.37 -30.40
CA ILE A 20 -14.30 16.71 -31.04
C ILE A 20 -13.39 17.66 -30.24
N LEU A 21 -13.52 17.64 -28.91
CA LEU A 21 -12.64 18.42 -28.04
C LEU A 21 -11.17 17.98 -28.14
N PHE A 22 -10.93 16.66 -28.13
CA PHE A 22 -9.58 16.08 -28.27
C PHE A 22 -8.95 16.45 -29.62
N ASP A 23 -9.70 16.35 -30.72
CA ASP A 23 -9.25 16.72 -32.08
C ASP A 23 -9.06 18.23 -32.25
N SER A 24 -9.78 19.06 -31.46
CA SER A 24 -9.61 20.52 -31.43
C SER A 24 -8.40 20.99 -30.62
N LEU A 25 -7.85 20.14 -29.75
CA LEU A 25 -6.57 20.36 -29.08
C LEU A 25 -5.49 20.10 -30.13
N GLY A 26 -4.95 21.14 -30.74
CA GLY A 26 -3.89 21.01 -31.74
C GLY A 26 -2.70 20.19 -31.23
N GLU A 27 -1.92 19.59 -32.16
CA GLU A 27 -0.76 18.74 -31.86
C GLU A 27 0.25 19.37 -30.87
N ASP A 28 0.32 20.69 -30.79
CA ASP A 28 1.20 21.43 -29.87
C ASP A 28 0.76 21.36 -28.40
N THR A 29 -0.53 21.11 -28.13
CA THR A 29 -1.04 20.90 -26.76
C THR A 29 -0.83 19.46 -26.27
N LEU A 30 -0.62 18.53 -27.20
CA LEU A 30 -0.37 17.11 -26.92
C LEU A 30 1.12 16.76 -26.86
N LYS A 31 2.01 17.69 -27.23
CA LYS A 31 3.44 17.49 -27.01
C LYS A 31 3.68 17.43 -25.51
N PRO A 32 4.24 16.32 -24.98
CA PRO A 32 4.65 16.29 -23.59
C PRO A 32 5.57 17.51 -23.39
N ARG A 33 5.22 18.37 -22.42
CA ARG A 33 6.17 19.40 -21.97
C ARG A 33 7.49 18.69 -21.80
N LYS A 34 8.59 19.21 -22.40
CA LYS A 34 9.93 18.70 -22.18
C LYS A 34 10.10 18.55 -20.68
N SER A 35 10.12 17.31 -20.23
CA SER A 35 10.17 16.95 -18.83
C SER A 35 11.45 17.54 -18.24
N SER A 36 11.34 18.40 -17.26
CA SER A 36 12.23 18.31 -16.11
C SER A 36 12.32 16.82 -15.79
N SER A 37 13.49 16.25 -15.63
CA SER A 37 13.70 14.81 -15.37
C SER A 37 12.74 14.34 -14.28
N THR A 38 11.64 13.72 -14.67
CA THR A 38 10.75 13.04 -13.72
C THR A 38 11.48 11.81 -13.25
N GLY A 39 11.51 11.59 -11.94
CA GLY A 39 12.02 10.37 -11.35
C GLY A 39 11.26 9.13 -11.85
N THR A 40 11.72 7.96 -11.50
CA THR A 40 11.11 6.69 -11.87
C THR A 40 10.90 5.83 -10.64
N ALA A 41 9.82 5.07 -10.59
CA ALA A 41 9.61 4.04 -9.58
C ALA A 41 9.87 2.65 -10.16
N TYR A 42 10.57 1.83 -9.40
CA TYR A 42 10.87 0.43 -9.71
C TYR A 42 10.34 -0.49 -8.59
N GLY A 43 10.11 -1.76 -8.91
CA GLY A 43 9.63 -2.77 -7.99
C GLY A 43 8.11 -2.80 -7.85
N ASP A 44 7.63 -3.46 -6.81
CA ASP A 44 6.21 -3.77 -6.59
C ASP A 44 5.44 -2.59 -5.96
N VAL A 45 5.43 -1.42 -6.60
CA VAL A 45 4.70 -0.24 -6.11
C VAL A 45 3.20 -0.49 -6.12
N PRO A 46 2.50 -0.43 -4.98
CA PRO A 46 1.06 -0.66 -4.94
C PRO A 46 0.27 0.42 -5.69
N GLN A 47 -0.85 0.02 -6.28
CA GLN A 47 -1.81 0.99 -6.80
C GLN A 47 -2.69 1.52 -5.67
N ILE A 48 -2.93 2.80 -5.66
CA ILE A 48 -3.82 3.46 -4.70
C ILE A 48 -4.86 4.31 -5.43
N GLY A 49 -6.02 4.45 -4.80
CA GLY A 49 -7.03 5.41 -5.21
C GLY A 49 -6.71 6.84 -4.74
N GLU A 50 -7.74 7.66 -4.67
CA GLU A 50 -7.62 9.03 -4.19
C GLU A 50 -7.22 9.08 -2.69
N VAL A 51 -6.33 10.02 -2.35
CA VAL A 51 -5.78 10.16 -0.99
C VAL A 51 -6.39 11.38 -0.31
N PHE A 52 -7.09 11.18 0.79
CA PHE A 52 -7.77 12.23 1.54
C PHE A 52 -7.02 12.59 2.82
N GLY A 53 -6.93 13.89 3.12
CA GLY A 53 -6.52 14.42 4.43
C GLY A 53 -5.09 14.07 4.87
N ARG A 54 -4.17 13.81 3.94
CA ARG A 54 -2.79 13.40 4.26
C ARG A 54 -1.71 14.41 3.84
N SER A 55 -2.10 15.56 3.28
CA SER A 55 -1.13 16.53 2.73
C SER A 55 -0.10 17.00 3.76
N THR A 56 -0.52 17.37 4.97
CA THR A 56 0.40 17.79 6.04
C THR A 56 1.37 16.68 6.45
N LEU A 57 0.87 15.44 6.55
CA LEU A 57 1.68 14.28 6.89
C LEU A 57 2.72 13.98 5.81
N ILE A 58 2.34 14.08 4.53
CA ILE A 58 3.25 13.90 3.39
C ILE A 58 4.33 14.99 3.40
N GLN A 59 3.99 16.24 3.70
CA GLN A 59 4.98 17.32 3.84
C GLN A 59 5.96 17.06 4.99
N SER A 60 5.47 16.55 6.12
CA SER A 60 6.34 16.14 7.23
C SER A 60 7.29 15.00 6.81
N ALA A 61 6.80 14.00 6.07
CA ALA A 61 7.61 12.91 5.55
C ALA A 61 8.67 13.40 4.55
N LEU A 62 8.32 14.36 3.68
CA LEU A 62 9.27 15.00 2.76
C LEU A 62 10.36 15.78 3.49
N SER A 63 10.07 16.38 4.63
CA SER A 63 11.07 17.03 5.48
C SER A 63 11.99 16.01 6.13
N LEU A 64 11.43 14.95 6.70
CA LEU A 64 12.21 13.88 7.35
C LEU A 64 13.21 13.22 6.38
N ILE A 65 12.81 12.88 5.15
CA ILE A 65 13.74 12.24 4.21
C ILE A 65 14.85 13.20 3.72
N LYS A 66 14.67 14.49 3.84
CA LYS A 66 15.75 15.47 3.57
C LYS A 66 16.75 15.54 4.72
N GLU A 67 16.26 15.52 5.95
CA GLU A 67 17.04 15.70 7.16
C GLU A 67 17.74 14.41 7.64
N HIS A 68 17.11 13.26 7.41
CA HIS A 68 17.59 11.95 7.86
C HIS A 68 17.94 11.02 6.70
N HIS A 69 18.83 10.06 6.94
CA HIS A 69 19.12 8.99 5.98
C HIS A 69 17.96 7.99 5.89
N SER A 70 17.28 7.78 7.00
CA SER A 70 16.14 6.88 7.09
C SER A 70 15.06 7.38 8.03
N PHE A 71 13.82 7.03 7.78
CA PHE A 71 12.71 7.19 8.71
C PHE A 71 11.67 6.08 8.51
N ILE A 72 10.76 5.92 9.48
CA ILE A 72 9.71 4.91 9.43
C ILE A 72 8.31 5.53 9.53
N LEU A 73 7.44 5.16 8.57
CA LEU A 73 6.00 5.38 8.66
C LEU A 73 5.37 4.27 9.50
N SER A 74 4.80 4.63 10.64
CA SER A 74 4.23 3.65 11.56
C SER A 74 2.76 3.93 11.88
N GLY A 75 2.05 2.94 12.39
CA GLY A 75 0.67 3.10 12.83
C GLY A 75 -0.13 1.80 12.78
N LEU A 76 -1.40 1.92 13.13
CA LEU A 76 -2.34 0.80 13.21
C LEU A 76 -2.53 0.08 11.86
N PRO A 77 -2.94 -1.20 11.87
CA PRO A 77 -3.36 -1.90 10.66
C PRO A 77 -4.51 -1.15 9.98
N GLY A 78 -4.46 -1.00 8.64
CA GLY A 78 -5.54 -0.34 7.90
C GLY A 78 -5.61 1.20 8.02
N ILE A 79 -4.68 1.85 8.74
CA ILE A 79 -4.64 3.30 8.91
C ILE A 79 -4.19 4.07 7.65
N GLY A 80 -3.74 3.36 6.61
CA GLY A 80 -3.30 3.94 5.35
C GLY A 80 -1.79 4.20 5.24
N LYS A 81 -0.94 3.41 5.92
CA LYS A 81 0.53 3.55 5.86
C LYS A 81 1.06 3.44 4.43
N THR A 82 0.75 2.35 3.75
CA THR A 82 1.13 2.12 2.34
C THR A 82 0.58 3.23 1.43
N THR A 83 -0.66 3.67 1.65
CA THR A 83 -1.28 4.78 0.90
C THR A 83 -0.48 6.07 1.03
N VAL A 84 -0.05 6.41 2.26
CA VAL A 84 0.83 7.58 2.50
C VAL A 84 2.19 7.38 1.85
N GLY A 85 2.77 6.17 1.93
CA GLY A 85 4.05 5.83 1.28
C GLY A 85 4.00 6.02 -0.23
N VAL A 86 2.92 5.55 -0.89
CA VAL A 86 2.75 5.72 -2.35
C VAL A 86 2.49 7.18 -2.72
N ALA A 87 1.68 7.91 -1.94
CA ALA A 87 1.46 9.34 -2.17
C ALA A 87 2.75 10.16 -2.04
N LEU A 88 3.56 9.86 -1.01
CA LEU A 88 4.90 10.43 -0.83
C LEU A 88 5.82 10.10 -2.02
N SER A 89 5.77 8.85 -2.50
CA SER A 89 6.52 8.39 -3.68
C SER A 89 6.17 9.22 -4.91
N ASN A 90 4.90 9.48 -5.15
CA ASN A 90 4.45 10.29 -6.29
C ASN A 90 5.02 11.72 -6.23
N ASP A 91 5.05 12.35 -5.05
CA ASP A 91 5.64 13.67 -4.86
C ASP A 91 7.17 13.66 -5.10
N LEU A 92 7.86 12.62 -4.62
CA LEU A 92 9.31 12.45 -4.82
C LEU A 92 9.65 12.20 -6.30
N ILE A 93 8.88 11.37 -6.99
CA ILE A 93 9.01 11.12 -8.43
C ILE A 93 8.78 12.42 -9.22
N ALA A 94 7.75 13.18 -8.88
CA ALA A 94 7.48 14.46 -9.50
C ALA A 94 8.62 15.47 -9.28
N ALA A 95 9.36 15.34 -8.17
CA ALA A 95 10.56 16.12 -7.86
C ALA A 95 11.84 15.60 -8.55
N GLY A 96 11.76 14.49 -9.30
CA GLY A 96 12.89 13.92 -10.05
C GLY A 96 13.63 12.80 -9.33
N THR A 97 13.14 12.32 -8.18
CA THR A 97 13.78 11.25 -7.41
C THR A 97 13.43 9.87 -7.96
N THR A 98 14.42 9.00 -8.09
CA THR A 98 14.20 7.59 -8.41
C THR A 98 13.94 6.79 -7.13
N LEU A 99 12.94 5.93 -7.17
CA LEU A 99 12.51 5.11 -6.04
C LEU A 99 12.56 3.63 -6.38
N ARG A 100 12.83 2.80 -5.35
CA ARG A 100 12.69 1.35 -5.43
C ARG A 100 11.82 0.86 -4.28
N TRP A 101 10.79 0.09 -4.62
CA TRP A 101 9.82 -0.42 -3.66
C TRP A 101 9.93 -1.93 -3.51
N SER A 102 9.93 -2.41 -2.27
CA SER A 102 9.83 -3.83 -1.96
C SER A 102 8.92 -4.03 -0.76
N THR A 103 8.00 -4.97 -0.87
CA THR A 103 7.09 -5.34 0.22
C THR A 103 7.61 -6.61 0.91
N ALA A 104 7.76 -6.55 2.22
CA ALA A 104 8.18 -7.68 3.04
C ALA A 104 7.01 -8.63 3.33
N ASP A 105 7.31 -9.90 3.43
CA ASP A 105 6.44 -10.95 3.94
C ASP A 105 7.16 -11.79 5.01
N GLU A 106 6.47 -12.73 5.61
CA GLU A 106 7.03 -13.60 6.66
C GLU A 106 8.16 -14.55 6.18
N PHE A 107 8.31 -14.70 4.86
CA PHE A 107 9.33 -15.54 4.21
C PHE A 107 10.47 -14.72 3.61
N SER A 108 10.33 -13.40 3.59
CA SER A 108 11.31 -12.52 2.99
C SER A 108 12.61 -12.54 3.78
N ASP A 109 13.69 -12.87 3.09
CA ASP A 109 15.04 -12.53 3.50
C ASP A 109 15.51 -11.25 2.79
N PHE A 110 16.71 -10.81 3.13
CA PHE A 110 17.27 -9.59 2.58
C PHE A 110 17.45 -9.68 1.04
N GLU A 111 17.91 -10.81 0.56
CA GLU A 111 18.16 -11.07 -0.87
C GLU A 111 16.84 -11.04 -1.67
N ALA A 112 15.78 -11.60 -1.11
CA ALA A 112 14.45 -11.55 -1.71
C ALA A 112 13.91 -10.10 -1.80
N LEU A 113 14.13 -9.29 -0.77
CA LEU A 113 13.76 -7.86 -0.82
C LEU A 113 14.51 -7.11 -1.91
N CYS A 114 15.83 -7.32 -2.02
CA CYS A 114 16.63 -6.69 -3.07
C CYS A 114 16.21 -7.15 -4.47
N SER A 115 15.88 -8.43 -4.66
CA SER A 115 15.48 -8.96 -5.98
C SER A 115 14.16 -8.37 -6.49
N ARG A 116 13.27 -7.94 -5.59
CA ARG A 116 11.99 -7.30 -5.93
C ARG A 116 12.13 -5.82 -6.35
N MET A 117 13.31 -5.23 -6.18
CA MET A 117 13.55 -3.80 -6.43
C MET A 117 13.99 -3.48 -7.86
N ASP A 118 13.98 -4.43 -8.78
CA ASP A 118 14.44 -4.25 -10.18
C ASP A 118 15.83 -3.58 -10.25
N LEU A 119 16.79 -4.10 -9.45
CA LEU A 119 18.14 -3.57 -9.43
C LEU A 119 18.86 -3.82 -10.77
N PRO A 120 19.74 -2.91 -11.23
CA PRO A 120 20.14 -2.83 -12.64
C PRO A 120 21.02 -3.97 -13.17
N GLN A 121 21.47 -4.91 -12.35
CA GLN A 121 22.34 -6.05 -12.76
C GLN A 121 22.16 -7.26 -11.85
N THR A 122 22.80 -8.37 -12.21
CA THR A 122 22.92 -9.54 -11.33
C THR A 122 23.62 -9.14 -10.02
N LEU A 123 22.92 -9.34 -8.92
CA LEU A 123 23.40 -8.93 -7.60
C LEU A 123 24.58 -9.80 -7.15
N PRO A 124 25.62 -9.20 -6.54
CA PRO A 124 26.66 -9.97 -5.87
C PRO A 124 26.07 -10.84 -4.76
N SER A 125 26.58 -12.06 -4.62
CA SER A 125 26.15 -12.98 -3.54
C SER A 125 26.83 -12.68 -2.20
N ASP A 126 27.97 -11.98 -2.25
CA ASP A 126 28.68 -11.55 -1.05
C ASP A 126 28.04 -10.28 -0.48
N PHE A 127 27.85 -10.25 0.84
CA PHE A 127 27.14 -9.18 1.54
C PHE A 127 27.84 -7.81 1.43
N GLU A 128 29.17 -7.78 1.56
CA GLU A 128 29.95 -6.54 1.48
C GLU A 128 29.93 -6.00 0.06
N ALA A 129 30.22 -6.87 -0.93
CA ALA A 129 30.17 -6.51 -2.34
C ALA A 129 28.78 -6.05 -2.79
N LEU A 130 27.71 -6.66 -2.28
CA LEU A 130 26.33 -6.24 -2.53
C LEU A 130 26.05 -4.84 -1.96
N SER A 131 26.49 -4.58 -0.73
CA SER A 131 26.30 -3.28 -0.09
C SER A 131 27.07 -2.18 -0.83
N GLU A 132 28.31 -2.42 -1.21
CA GLU A 132 29.12 -1.48 -2.00
C GLU A 132 28.51 -1.22 -3.38
N TYR A 133 28.03 -2.29 -4.03
CA TYR A 133 27.35 -2.19 -5.32
C TYR A 133 26.11 -1.29 -5.23
N ILE A 134 25.22 -1.56 -4.26
CA ILE A 134 23.99 -0.78 -4.08
C ILE A 134 24.32 0.67 -3.69
N ALA A 135 25.24 0.89 -2.76
CA ALA A 135 25.62 2.23 -2.35
C ALA A 135 26.13 3.08 -3.52
N LYS A 136 26.90 2.47 -4.43
CA LYS A 136 27.48 3.15 -5.59
C LYS A 136 26.49 3.36 -6.74
N GLN A 137 25.65 2.34 -7.03
CA GLN A 137 24.77 2.39 -8.21
C GLN A 137 23.46 3.15 -7.93
N CYS A 138 23.03 3.18 -6.67
CA CYS A 138 21.75 3.74 -6.27
C CYS A 138 21.89 4.91 -5.29
N GLN A 139 23.03 5.60 -5.27
CA GLN A 139 23.36 6.62 -4.26
C GLN A 139 22.29 7.70 -4.08
N ASP A 140 21.70 8.18 -5.18
CA ASP A 140 20.71 9.26 -5.17
C ASP A 140 19.25 8.73 -5.18
N GLU A 141 19.08 7.44 -4.97
CA GLU A 141 17.77 6.79 -4.96
C GLU A 141 17.20 6.70 -3.54
N ILE A 142 15.91 6.43 -3.44
CA ILE A 142 15.23 6.12 -2.18
C ILE A 142 14.68 4.71 -2.26
N PHE A 143 15.02 3.88 -1.27
CA PHE A 143 14.48 2.54 -1.12
C PHE A 143 13.33 2.55 -0.13
N ILE A 144 12.20 1.98 -0.53
CA ILE A 144 11.01 1.86 0.31
C ILE A 144 10.79 0.39 0.62
N PHE A 145 10.80 0.07 1.90
CA PHE A 145 10.49 -1.26 2.40
C PHE A 145 9.14 -1.23 3.12
N ASP A 146 8.12 -1.77 2.47
CA ASP A 146 6.78 -1.85 3.05
C ASP A 146 6.64 -3.13 3.90
N ASP A 147 5.78 -3.04 4.90
CA ASP A 147 5.43 -4.13 5.82
C ASP A 147 6.63 -4.76 6.56
N VAL A 148 7.66 -3.96 6.89
CA VAL A 148 8.89 -4.43 7.56
C VAL A 148 8.63 -5.16 8.90
N HIS A 149 7.47 -5.00 9.49
CA HIS A 149 7.05 -5.71 10.70
C HIS A 149 6.83 -7.21 10.47
N LEU A 150 6.72 -7.66 9.21
CA LEU A 150 6.58 -9.07 8.85
C LEU A 150 7.92 -9.78 8.73
N LEU A 151 9.03 -9.04 8.68
CA LEU A 151 10.36 -9.65 8.64
C LEU A 151 10.60 -10.53 9.86
N SER A 152 10.99 -11.77 9.62
CA SER A 152 11.28 -12.70 10.71
C SER A 152 12.51 -12.24 11.51
N GLN A 153 12.53 -12.50 12.81
CA GLN A 153 13.68 -12.16 13.69
C GLN A 153 15.01 -12.71 13.16
N ARG A 154 14.97 -13.85 12.47
CA ARG A 154 16.15 -14.48 11.88
C ARG A 154 16.81 -13.61 10.81
N HIS A 155 16.01 -12.84 10.04
CA HIS A 155 16.50 -12.01 8.93
C HIS A 155 16.74 -10.55 9.32
N LEU A 156 16.13 -10.09 10.41
CA LEU A 156 16.23 -8.70 10.87
C LEU A 156 17.66 -8.23 11.13
N SER A 157 18.50 -9.05 11.79
CA SER A 157 19.88 -8.66 12.10
C SER A 157 20.70 -8.38 10.84
N ARG A 158 20.53 -9.20 9.80
CA ARG A 158 21.21 -9.02 8.52
C ARG A 158 20.66 -7.81 7.76
N PHE A 159 19.35 -7.62 7.79
CA PHE A 159 18.69 -6.45 7.21
C PHE A 159 19.18 -5.13 7.85
N HIS A 160 19.26 -5.07 9.18
CA HIS A 160 19.77 -3.90 9.88
C HIS A 160 21.26 -3.66 9.61
N ALA A 161 22.08 -4.72 9.54
CA ALA A 161 23.49 -4.61 9.19
C ALA A 161 23.64 -3.99 7.79
N PHE A 162 22.82 -4.41 6.84
CA PHE A 162 22.79 -3.84 5.49
C PHE A 162 22.42 -2.36 5.51
N CYS A 163 21.32 -1.98 6.16
CA CYS A 163 20.88 -0.58 6.21
C CYS A 163 21.98 0.31 6.83
N LYS A 164 22.60 -0.15 7.90
CA LYS A 164 23.71 0.56 8.56
C LYS A 164 24.94 0.70 7.66
N GLN A 165 25.31 -0.35 6.92
CA GLN A 165 26.43 -0.31 6.01
C GLN A 165 26.16 0.64 4.83
N ILE A 166 24.98 0.61 4.25
CA ILE A 166 24.55 1.55 3.20
C ILE A 166 24.63 2.99 3.69
N GLU A 167 24.15 3.28 4.90
CA GLU A 167 24.25 4.62 5.50
C GLU A 167 25.70 5.07 5.64
N GLN A 168 26.60 4.20 6.13
CA GLN A 168 28.04 4.48 6.23
C GLN A 168 28.69 4.76 4.88
N LEU A 169 28.27 4.08 3.84
CA LEU A 169 28.72 4.26 2.46
C LEU A 169 28.04 5.43 1.73
N GLN A 170 27.17 6.17 2.42
CA GLN A 170 26.34 7.24 1.83
C GLN A 170 25.56 6.78 0.59
N GLY A 171 25.02 5.60 0.65
CA GLY A 171 24.18 5.00 -0.40
C GLY A 171 22.72 5.55 -0.37
N PRO A 172 21.78 4.81 -0.98
CA PRO A 172 20.38 5.22 -1.04
C PRO A 172 19.77 5.46 0.35
N LYS A 173 18.85 6.39 0.43
CA LYS A 173 18.06 6.66 1.64
C LYS A 173 16.96 5.62 1.81
N PHE A 174 16.46 5.46 3.04
CA PHE A 174 15.45 4.46 3.34
C PHE A 174 14.15 5.07 3.88
N ILE A 175 13.02 4.56 3.41
CA ILE A 175 11.71 4.75 4.00
C ILE A 175 11.18 3.37 4.39
N PHE A 176 11.00 3.16 5.68
CA PHE A 176 10.38 1.95 6.17
C PHE A 176 8.90 2.19 6.43
N ILE A 177 8.08 1.19 6.17
CA ILE A 177 6.65 1.22 6.46
C ILE A 177 6.31 0.00 7.30
N GLY A 178 5.72 0.20 8.47
CA GLY A 178 5.46 -0.92 9.36
C GLY A 178 4.36 -0.69 10.37
N ARG A 179 3.89 -1.79 10.97
CA ARG A 179 2.90 -1.80 12.03
C ARG A 179 3.59 -1.74 13.39
N GLU A 180 3.06 -0.94 14.30
CA GLU A 180 3.50 -0.96 15.70
C GLU A 180 3.05 -2.24 16.44
N PRO A 181 3.85 -2.74 17.42
CA PRO A 181 5.13 -2.19 17.87
C PRO A 181 6.30 -2.57 16.95
N LEU A 182 7.23 -1.63 16.73
CA LEU A 182 8.41 -1.78 15.89
C LEU A 182 9.69 -1.73 16.73
N VAL A 183 9.85 -2.65 17.67
CA VAL A 183 10.98 -2.72 18.60
C VAL A 183 12.32 -2.75 17.86
N SER A 184 12.40 -3.43 16.73
CA SER A 184 13.62 -3.55 15.94
C SER A 184 14.06 -2.26 15.22
N PHE A 185 13.23 -1.22 15.20
CA PHE A 185 13.47 0.06 14.53
C PHE A 185 13.50 1.25 15.53
N GLU A 186 13.88 1.00 16.79
CA GLU A 186 13.89 2.05 17.84
C GLU A 186 14.82 3.21 17.55
N HIS A 187 15.87 2.99 16.73
CA HIS A 187 16.87 4.02 16.40
C HIS A 187 16.55 4.80 15.12
N VAL A 188 15.45 4.46 14.46
CA VAL A 188 15.01 5.12 13.22
C VAL A 188 13.97 6.18 13.57
N GLU A 189 14.11 7.39 12.99
CA GLU A 189 13.14 8.47 13.17
C GLU A 189 11.75 8.02 12.76
N ARG A 190 10.73 8.35 13.56
CA ARG A 190 9.39 7.79 13.42
C ARG A 190 8.36 8.85 13.10
N LEU A 191 7.57 8.59 12.06
CA LEU A 191 6.38 9.36 11.71
C LEU A 191 5.14 8.48 11.87
N SER A 192 4.41 8.69 12.96
CA SER A 192 3.16 7.96 13.23
C SER A 192 2.01 8.52 12.41
N ILE A 193 1.22 7.63 11.80
CA ILE A 193 0.07 7.98 10.98
C ILE A 193 -1.19 7.96 11.85
N PRO A 194 -1.81 9.11 12.12
CA PRO A 194 -3.05 9.18 12.90
C PRO A 194 -4.27 8.76 12.06
N PRO A 195 -5.43 8.51 12.67
CA PRO A 195 -6.71 8.45 11.96
C PRO A 195 -6.96 9.70 11.11
N LEU A 196 -7.89 9.62 10.18
CA LEU A 196 -8.33 10.78 9.41
C LEU A 196 -9.17 11.71 10.28
N GLU A 197 -9.02 13.01 10.06
CA GLU A 197 -9.99 13.99 10.55
C GLU A 197 -11.37 13.65 10.00
N ILE A 198 -12.42 13.80 10.81
CA ILE A 198 -13.79 13.40 10.43
C ILE A 198 -14.23 14.03 9.11
N SER A 199 -13.90 15.30 8.88
CA SER A 199 -14.18 16.02 7.63
C SER A 199 -13.55 15.38 6.39
N GLN A 200 -12.43 14.67 6.53
CA GLN A 200 -11.76 13.95 5.47
C GLN A 200 -12.24 12.49 5.39
N ALA A 201 -12.47 11.87 6.52
CA ALA A 201 -12.98 10.51 6.64
C ALA A 201 -14.35 10.34 5.95
N VAL A 202 -15.23 11.33 6.06
CA VAL A 202 -16.55 11.39 5.40
C VAL A 202 -16.45 11.22 3.88
N LYS A 203 -15.35 11.65 3.25
CA LYS A 203 -15.16 11.51 1.79
C LYS A 203 -15.01 10.07 1.34
N LEU A 204 -14.56 9.17 2.24
CA LEU A 204 -14.43 7.74 1.95
C LEU A 204 -15.80 7.03 1.86
N LEU A 205 -16.85 7.59 2.46
CA LEU A 205 -18.20 7.03 2.44
C LEU A 205 -18.98 7.34 1.15
N GLY A 206 -18.43 8.16 0.25
CA GLY A 206 -19.14 8.59 -0.95
C GLY A 206 -20.33 9.54 -0.64
N GLU A 207 -21.20 9.77 -1.62
CA GLU A 207 -22.32 10.71 -1.52
C GLU A 207 -23.70 10.06 -1.30
N PHE A 208 -23.73 8.75 -1.04
CA PHE A 208 -24.98 7.97 -0.97
C PHE A 208 -25.83 8.19 0.27
N GLN A 209 -25.31 8.90 1.29
CA GLN A 209 -25.98 9.15 2.55
C GLN A 209 -26.00 10.64 2.87
N ARG A 210 -26.89 11.04 3.82
CA ARG A 210 -26.92 12.43 4.30
C ARG A 210 -25.60 12.76 5.00
N LYS A 211 -25.22 14.03 4.97
CA LYS A 211 -23.96 14.50 5.55
C LYS A 211 -23.82 14.14 7.03
N GLU A 212 -24.89 14.37 7.80
CA GLU A 212 -24.93 14.11 9.24
C GLU A 212 -24.76 12.61 9.55
N GLU A 213 -25.33 11.75 8.72
CA GLU A 213 -25.18 10.29 8.84
C GLU A 213 -23.76 9.85 8.54
N ARG A 214 -23.13 10.38 7.50
CA ARG A 214 -21.72 10.10 7.17
C ARG A 214 -20.78 10.59 8.28
N GLU A 215 -21.01 11.78 8.83
CA GLU A 215 -20.25 12.31 9.97
C GLU A 215 -20.38 11.37 11.18
N HIS A 216 -21.60 10.94 11.51
CA HIS A 216 -21.83 10.00 12.61
C HIS A 216 -21.10 8.65 12.39
N ILE A 217 -21.15 8.08 11.18
CA ILE A 217 -20.42 6.84 10.84
C ILE A 217 -18.90 7.05 11.00
N ALA A 218 -18.37 8.13 10.45
CA ALA A 218 -16.94 8.43 10.53
C ALA A 218 -16.46 8.62 11.98
N GLU A 219 -17.28 9.28 12.83
CA GLU A 219 -17.00 9.44 14.27
C GLU A 219 -17.01 8.10 15.00
N ARG A 220 -18.03 7.26 14.76
CA ARG A 220 -18.16 5.94 15.39
C ARG A 220 -17.00 5.01 15.02
N LEU A 221 -16.50 5.10 13.79
CA LEU A 221 -15.35 4.36 13.30
C LEU A 221 -14.00 5.09 13.56
N GLY A 222 -14.02 6.17 14.38
CA GLY A 222 -12.82 6.87 14.82
C GLY A 222 -11.96 7.44 13.70
N GLY A 223 -12.55 7.77 12.54
CA GLY A 223 -11.80 8.23 11.36
C GLY A 223 -10.85 7.19 10.76
N HIS A 224 -11.01 5.89 11.11
CA HIS A 224 -10.13 4.83 10.64
C HIS A 224 -10.42 4.45 9.18
N PRO A 225 -9.49 4.68 8.21
CA PRO A 225 -9.80 4.57 6.78
C PRO A 225 -10.36 3.22 6.37
N LEU A 226 -9.68 2.13 6.75
CA LEU A 226 -10.12 0.79 6.37
C LEU A 226 -11.47 0.41 7.00
N ALA A 227 -11.70 0.77 8.26
CA ALA A 227 -12.97 0.50 8.91
C ALA A 227 -14.13 1.22 8.19
N ILE A 228 -13.90 2.44 7.72
CA ILE A 228 -14.87 3.22 6.95
C ILE A 228 -15.12 2.59 5.58
N GLN A 229 -14.08 2.12 4.89
CA GLN A 229 -14.22 1.42 3.61
C GLN A 229 -14.94 0.07 3.74
N LEU A 230 -14.73 -0.62 4.86
CA LEU A 230 -15.39 -1.89 5.18
C LEU A 230 -16.84 -1.71 5.69
N TYR A 231 -17.25 -0.48 6.00
CA TYR A 231 -18.60 -0.22 6.47
C TYR A 231 -19.62 -0.50 5.36
N GLN A 232 -20.51 -1.45 5.63
CA GLN A 232 -21.64 -1.76 4.77
C GLN A 232 -22.87 -1.03 5.29
N LYS A 233 -23.67 -0.50 4.37
CA LYS A 233 -24.98 0.08 4.70
C LYS A 233 -25.81 -0.98 5.44
N GLU A 234 -26.40 -0.60 6.58
CA GLU A 234 -27.15 -1.50 7.47
C GLU A 234 -26.29 -2.33 8.44
N ALA A 235 -24.97 -2.30 8.37
CA ALA A 235 -24.13 -2.93 9.38
C ALA A 235 -24.24 -2.21 10.74
N THR A 236 -24.20 -2.97 11.82
CA THR A 236 -24.16 -2.41 13.17
C THR A 236 -22.86 -1.65 13.38
N LEU A 237 -22.95 -0.38 13.72
CA LEU A 237 -21.78 0.42 14.07
C LEU A 237 -21.21 -0.03 15.43
N PRO A 238 -19.89 -0.10 15.56
CA PRO A 238 -19.27 -0.43 16.83
C PRO A 238 -19.55 0.64 17.89
N GLU A 239 -19.38 0.32 19.16
CA GLU A 239 -19.37 1.36 20.19
C GLU A 239 -18.20 2.31 19.99
N ALA A 240 -18.35 3.56 20.44
CA ALA A 240 -17.26 4.54 20.32
C ALA A 240 -16.00 4.02 21.04
N ASN A 241 -14.83 4.11 20.37
CA ASN A 241 -13.54 3.63 20.84
C ASN A 241 -13.40 2.09 20.94
N SER A 242 -14.28 1.30 20.31
CA SER A 242 -14.08 -0.13 20.22
C SER A 242 -12.87 -0.47 19.34
N ASP A 243 -12.29 -1.65 19.59
CA ASP A 243 -11.18 -2.14 18.79
C ASP A 243 -11.62 -2.47 17.35
N ILE A 244 -10.91 -1.95 16.38
CA ILE A 244 -11.18 -2.20 14.96
C ILE A 244 -11.05 -3.68 14.60
N GLN A 245 -10.20 -4.44 15.30
CA GLN A 245 -10.07 -5.88 15.05
C GLN A 245 -11.37 -6.60 15.41
N SER A 246 -11.93 -6.31 16.58
CA SER A 246 -13.24 -6.84 17.00
C SER A 246 -14.34 -6.41 16.02
N TYR A 247 -14.35 -5.17 15.57
CA TYR A 247 -15.32 -4.74 14.55
C TYR A 247 -15.22 -5.55 13.26
N VAL A 248 -14.01 -5.82 12.78
CA VAL A 248 -13.82 -6.66 11.59
C VAL A 248 -14.28 -8.09 11.83
N GLU A 249 -13.94 -8.70 12.97
CA GLU A 249 -14.31 -10.08 13.31
C GLU A 249 -15.82 -10.24 13.48
N ASP A 250 -16.43 -9.38 14.31
CA ASP A 250 -17.80 -9.55 14.76
C ASP A 250 -18.84 -9.00 13.78
N VAL A 251 -18.47 -7.99 13.00
CA VAL A 251 -19.39 -7.32 12.09
C VAL A 251 -19.04 -7.64 10.63
N VAL A 252 -17.84 -7.30 10.18
CA VAL A 252 -17.49 -7.38 8.75
C VAL A 252 -17.44 -8.83 8.26
N LEU A 253 -16.71 -9.70 8.96
CA LEU A 253 -16.57 -11.11 8.56
C LEU A 253 -17.85 -11.92 8.80
N SER A 254 -18.73 -11.51 9.72
CA SER A 254 -19.99 -12.20 9.99
C SER A 254 -21.02 -12.01 8.87
N THR A 255 -20.89 -10.96 8.05
CA THR A 255 -21.82 -10.68 6.94
C THR A 255 -21.51 -11.49 5.68
N LEU A 256 -20.34 -12.14 5.60
CA LEU A 256 -19.95 -12.94 4.44
C LEU A 256 -20.79 -14.22 4.36
N ASP A 257 -21.27 -14.53 3.17
CA ASP A 257 -21.86 -15.83 2.89
C ASP A 257 -20.81 -16.95 2.93
N ASP A 258 -21.26 -18.20 2.95
CA ASP A 258 -20.38 -19.36 3.11
C ASP A 258 -19.40 -19.53 1.94
N SER A 259 -19.80 -19.17 0.72
CA SER A 259 -18.94 -19.28 -0.47
C SER A 259 -17.81 -18.24 -0.42
N THR A 260 -18.16 -16.99 -0.16
CA THR A 260 -17.19 -15.89 -0.01
C THR A 260 -16.24 -16.12 1.16
N ARG A 261 -16.75 -16.68 2.27
CA ARG A 261 -15.91 -17.04 3.42
C ARG A 261 -14.94 -18.15 3.09
N THR A 262 -15.35 -19.17 2.34
CA THR A 262 -14.50 -20.30 1.93
C THR A 262 -13.37 -19.81 1.02
N GLU A 263 -13.67 -18.95 0.06
CA GLU A 263 -12.63 -18.35 -0.81
C GLU A 263 -11.68 -17.46 -0.02
N LEU A 264 -12.19 -16.63 0.89
CA LEU A 264 -11.36 -15.83 1.79
C LEU A 264 -10.41 -16.72 2.61
N ASP A 265 -10.88 -17.85 3.14
CA ASP A 265 -10.08 -18.82 3.89
C ASP A 265 -8.95 -19.41 3.04
N HIS A 266 -9.26 -19.72 1.77
CA HIS A 266 -8.24 -20.15 0.82
C HIS A 266 -7.18 -19.07 0.60
N LEU A 267 -7.60 -17.84 0.28
CA LEU A 267 -6.69 -16.73 0.00
C LEU A 267 -5.83 -16.32 1.21
N VAL A 268 -6.36 -16.43 2.43
CA VAL A 268 -5.63 -16.13 3.68
C VAL A 268 -4.41 -17.02 3.86
N LEU A 269 -4.48 -18.30 3.41
CA LEU A 269 -3.41 -19.30 3.56
C LEU A 269 -2.33 -19.19 2.47
N LEU A 270 -2.60 -18.50 1.36
CA LEU A 270 -1.63 -18.35 0.29
C LEU A 270 -0.53 -17.31 0.64
N PRO A 271 0.70 -17.53 0.15
CA PRO A 271 1.74 -16.50 0.18
C PRO A 271 1.28 -15.23 -0.54
N GLN A 272 1.60 -14.07 0.01
CA GLN A 272 1.28 -12.77 -0.61
C GLN A 272 2.52 -12.20 -1.34
N PRO A 273 2.37 -11.50 -2.46
CA PRO A 273 1.12 -11.27 -3.21
C PRO A 273 0.65 -12.54 -3.96
N ILE A 274 -0.67 -12.69 -4.09
CA ILE A 274 -1.32 -13.83 -4.72
C ILE A 274 -1.48 -13.54 -6.22
N GLU A 275 -1.06 -14.45 -7.08
CA GLU A 275 -1.43 -14.38 -8.49
C GLU A 275 -2.94 -14.57 -8.66
N ALA A 276 -3.59 -13.68 -9.43
CA ALA A 276 -5.03 -13.73 -9.61
C ALA A 276 -5.54 -15.09 -10.11
N SER A 277 -4.70 -15.83 -10.84
CA SER A 277 -5.00 -17.19 -11.34
C SER A 277 -5.10 -18.25 -10.25
N LYS A 278 -4.69 -17.97 -9.02
CA LYS A 278 -4.77 -18.91 -7.88
C LYS A 278 -6.09 -18.81 -7.10
N ALA A 279 -6.92 -17.83 -7.39
CA ALA A 279 -8.28 -17.80 -6.85
C ALA A 279 -9.14 -18.89 -7.53
N HIS A 280 -10.05 -19.47 -6.74
CA HIS A 280 -10.96 -20.51 -7.25
C HIS A 280 -12.15 -19.91 -8.00
N ASP A 281 -12.58 -18.71 -7.63
CA ASP A 281 -13.78 -18.07 -8.18
C ASP A 281 -13.55 -16.56 -8.40
N ASP A 282 -13.51 -16.17 -9.69
CA ASP A 282 -13.29 -14.77 -10.08
C ASP A 282 -14.46 -13.84 -9.69
N GLU A 283 -15.69 -14.35 -9.56
CA GLU A 283 -16.85 -13.55 -9.15
C GLU A 283 -16.78 -13.22 -7.65
N ILE A 284 -16.35 -14.20 -6.86
CA ILE A 284 -16.11 -13.99 -5.41
C ILE A 284 -14.93 -13.05 -5.20
N VAL A 285 -13.86 -13.16 -5.98
CA VAL A 285 -12.74 -12.20 -5.94
C VAL A 285 -13.23 -10.78 -6.21
N GLY A 286 -14.12 -10.62 -7.21
CA GLY A 286 -14.76 -9.33 -7.47
C GLY A 286 -15.56 -8.80 -6.28
N THR A 287 -16.27 -9.67 -5.58
CA THR A 287 -17.04 -9.32 -4.37
C THR A 287 -16.11 -8.88 -3.22
N LEU A 288 -15.00 -9.59 -3.02
CA LEU A 288 -14.00 -9.24 -2.01
C LEU A 288 -13.28 -7.92 -2.33
N ASP A 289 -13.06 -7.64 -3.62
CA ASP A 289 -12.47 -6.37 -4.08
C ASP A 289 -13.43 -5.19 -3.88
N ASP A 290 -14.69 -5.35 -4.29
CA ASP A 290 -15.74 -4.35 -4.07
C ASP A 290 -15.95 -4.05 -2.58
N SER A 291 -15.72 -5.03 -1.72
CA SER A 291 -15.78 -4.91 -0.26
C SER A 291 -14.48 -4.37 0.36
N ALA A 292 -13.51 -3.92 -0.43
CA ALA A 292 -12.21 -3.43 0.01
C ALA A 292 -11.36 -4.44 0.83
N PHE A 293 -11.56 -5.74 0.62
CA PHE A 293 -10.74 -6.78 1.26
C PHE A 293 -9.40 -6.99 0.55
N LEU A 294 -9.33 -6.62 -0.73
CA LEU A 294 -8.19 -6.83 -1.59
C LEU A 294 -7.47 -5.52 -1.92
N ARG A 295 -6.21 -5.64 -2.25
CA ARG A 295 -5.36 -4.60 -2.82
C ARG A 295 -4.65 -5.19 -4.04
N TRP A 296 -4.74 -4.53 -5.18
CA TRP A 296 -4.08 -4.97 -6.39
C TRP A 296 -2.69 -4.37 -6.51
N THR A 297 -1.76 -5.16 -7.02
CA THR A 297 -0.43 -4.68 -7.41
C THR A 297 -0.47 -4.06 -8.81
N SER A 298 0.61 -3.40 -9.19
CA SER A 298 0.79 -2.81 -10.50
C SER A 298 0.50 -3.85 -11.61
N GLY A 299 -0.32 -3.48 -12.59
CA GLY A 299 -0.73 -4.37 -13.70
C GLY A 299 -1.93 -5.27 -13.41
N MET A 300 -2.49 -5.29 -12.21
CA MET A 300 -3.65 -6.11 -11.80
C MET A 300 -3.45 -7.63 -12.04
N GLU A 301 -2.22 -8.10 -12.03
CA GLU A 301 -1.91 -9.53 -12.17
C GLU A 301 -1.85 -10.24 -10.82
N LYS A 302 -1.54 -9.49 -9.77
CA LYS A 302 -1.43 -9.99 -8.40
C LYS A 302 -2.29 -9.15 -7.46
N MET A 303 -2.79 -9.80 -6.43
CA MET A 303 -3.61 -9.20 -5.37
C MET A 303 -3.06 -9.55 -4.00
N GLU A 304 -3.36 -8.72 -3.03
CA GLU A 304 -3.04 -8.94 -1.63
C GLU A 304 -4.28 -8.73 -0.79
N LEU A 305 -4.48 -9.58 0.21
CA LEU A 305 -5.49 -9.32 1.23
C LEU A 305 -5.05 -8.14 2.09
N GLN A 306 -5.98 -7.28 2.44
CA GLN A 306 -5.75 -6.25 3.45
C GLN A 306 -5.23 -6.90 4.73
N HIS A 307 -4.11 -6.39 5.26
CA HIS A 307 -3.44 -7.01 6.40
C HIS A 307 -4.32 -7.25 7.61
N LEU A 308 -5.24 -6.32 7.90
CA LEU A 308 -6.16 -6.47 9.02
C LEU A 308 -7.10 -7.65 8.79
N ILE A 309 -7.66 -7.79 7.60
CA ILE A 309 -8.55 -8.90 7.22
C ILE A 309 -7.80 -10.23 7.35
N ARG A 310 -6.61 -10.32 6.73
CA ARG A 310 -5.77 -11.52 6.79
C ARG A 310 -5.44 -11.91 8.23
N TYR A 311 -5.03 -10.93 9.04
CA TYR A 311 -4.66 -11.17 10.44
C TYR A 311 -5.85 -11.66 11.27
N VAL A 312 -6.98 -10.97 11.22
CA VAL A 312 -8.18 -11.33 11.99
C VAL A 312 -8.67 -12.71 11.56
N ARG A 313 -8.78 -12.96 10.24
CA ARG A 313 -9.28 -14.25 9.75
C ARG A 313 -8.35 -15.41 10.09
N ARG A 314 -7.04 -15.24 9.91
CA ARG A 314 -6.04 -16.28 10.28
C ARG A 314 -6.07 -16.59 11.78
N SER A 315 -6.23 -15.58 12.62
CA SER A 315 -6.33 -15.76 14.06
C SER A 315 -7.60 -16.51 14.48
N SER A 316 -8.72 -16.32 13.77
CA SER A 316 -9.96 -17.03 14.03
C SER A 316 -9.96 -18.50 13.57
N MET A 317 -9.16 -18.84 12.53
CA MET A 317 -9.00 -20.22 12.04
C MET A 317 -8.12 -21.08 12.96
N THR A 318 -7.32 -20.47 13.83
CA THR A 318 -6.40 -21.19 14.75
C THR A 318 -6.97 -21.39 16.15
N LYS A 319 -8.15 -20.85 16.44
CA LYS A 319 -8.95 -21.10 17.65
C LYS A 319 -9.88 -22.28 17.44
#